data_fa53f7f92000f369ef69bd8db86d8e1b
#
_entry.id   fa53f7f92000f369ef69bd8db86d8e1b
#
_cell.length_a   1.000
_cell.length_b   1.000
_cell.length_c   1.000
_cell.angle_alpha   90.00
_cell.angle_beta   90.00
_cell.angle_gamma   90.00
#
_symmetry.space_group_name_H-M   'P 1'
#
loop_
_entity.id
_entity.type
_entity.pdbx_description
1 polymer ?
#
loop_
_entity_poly.entity_id
_entity_poly.type
_entity_poly.pdbx_seq_one_letter_code
_entity_poly.pdbx_strand_id
1 'polypeptide(L)'
;MALDDLAEVADGQSKTTRDRLIAVYIGILAVGLAICALGGNNAAKEATLKNIEAANTWAFFQAKNMRRQVLRLQVDDLELQLLGTAGNDTTLRPAIEAKIQAYKDLDKQLTSDKKSGEGLDELFVKGKALETERDTAMSRDPYFDLGEAALQIAIVVASVAIISGAMFLLAASFGLGLVGALMTFNGYFLYWQLPFVS
;
A
#
# COMPACT_ATOMS: atom_id res chain seq x y z
N MET A 1 -21.65 -40.60 49.57
CA MET A 1 -21.14 -41.44 48.48
C MET A 1 -21.94 -41.15 47.18
N ALA A 2 -23.23 -41.44 47.08
CA ALA A 2 -23.97 -41.23 45.80
C ALA A 2 -24.13 -39.74 45.39
N LEU A 3 -24.26 -38.79 46.29
CA LEU A 3 -24.38 -37.37 46.00
C LEU A 3 -23.06 -36.74 45.59
N ASP A 4 -21.94 -37.17 46.17
CA ASP A 4 -20.60 -36.70 45.82
C ASP A 4 -20.18 -37.20 44.46
N ASP A 5 -20.50 -38.48 44.11
CA ASP A 5 -20.24 -39.05 42.77
C ASP A 5 -21.06 -38.32 41.67
N LEU A 6 -22.30 -37.93 41.95
CA LEU A 6 -23.14 -37.18 41.03
C LEU A 6 -22.63 -35.73 40.84
N ALA A 7 -22.12 -35.11 41.89
CA ALA A 7 -21.52 -33.78 41.86
C ALA A 7 -20.22 -33.78 41.00
N GLU A 8 -19.37 -34.80 41.17
CA GLU A 8 -18.15 -34.98 40.39
C GLU A 8 -18.39 -35.24 38.92
N VAL A 9 -19.42 -36.07 38.57
CA VAL A 9 -19.83 -36.30 37.19
C VAL A 9 -20.43 -35.03 36.55
N ALA A 10 -21.20 -34.25 37.32
CA ALA A 10 -21.76 -32.98 36.83
C ALA A 10 -20.68 -31.92 36.60
N ASP A 11 -19.66 -31.82 37.49
CA ASP A 11 -18.54 -30.91 37.33
C ASP A 11 -17.67 -31.33 36.13
N GLY A 12 -17.38 -32.60 35.98
CA GLY A 12 -16.65 -33.13 34.81
C GLY A 12 -17.39 -32.87 33.47
N GLN A 13 -18.73 -32.95 33.45
CA GLN A 13 -19.54 -32.70 32.26
C GLN A 13 -19.64 -31.20 31.94
N SER A 14 -19.65 -30.32 32.97
CA SER A 14 -19.65 -28.88 32.79
C SER A 14 -18.30 -28.37 32.25
N LYS A 15 -17.17 -28.91 32.77
CA LYS A 15 -15.83 -28.62 32.25
C LYS A 15 -15.69 -29.02 30.80
N THR A 16 -16.15 -30.19 30.40
CA THR A 16 -16.10 -30.67 29.01
C THR A 16 -16.89 -29.79 28.05
N THR A 17 -18.06 -29.28 28.44
CA THR A 17 -18.89 -28.40 27.62
C THR A 17 -18.25 -27.03 27.47
N ARG A 18 -17.71 -26.47 28.55
CA ARG A 18 -16.96 -25.20 28.53
C ARG A 18 -15.75 -25.28 27.61
N ASP A 19 -14.97 -26.34 27.73
CA ASP A 19 -13.74 -26.51 26.94
C ASP A 19 -14.03 -26.63 25.44
N ARG A 20 -15.15 -27.28 25.09
CA ARG A 20 -15.65 -27.31 23.70
C ARG A 20 -16.00 -25.92 23.17
N LEU A 21 -16.68 -25.09 23.97
CA LEU A 21 -17.02 -23.72 23.58
C LEU A 21 -15.76 -22.86 23.40
N ILE A 22 -14.78 -22.99 24.29
CA ILE A 22 -13.50 -22.26 24.15
C ILE A 22 -12.74 -22.74 22.91
N ALA A 23 -12.76 -24.05 22.60
CA ALA A 23 -12.15 -24.57 21.38
C ALA A 23 -12.80 -24.00 20.11
N VAL A 24 -14.14 -23.87 20.08
CA VAL A 24 -14.85 -23.21 18.97
C VAL A 24 -14.47 -21.74 18.88
N TYR A 25 -14.39 -21.04 20.01
CA TYR A 25 -13.95 -19.64 20.06
C TYR A 25 -12.52 -19.47 19.51
N ILE A 26 -11.57 -20.34 19.89
CA ILE A 26 -10.20 -20.35 19.33
C ILE A 26 -10.26 -20.56 17.81
N GLY A 27 -11.12 -21.45 17.33
CA GLY A 27 -11.33 -21.67 15.89
C GLY A 27 -11.79 -20.39 15.17
N ILE A 28 -12.72 -19.63 15.78
CA ILE A 28 -13.18 -18.35 15.24
C ILE A 28 -12.04 -17.31 15.21
N LEU A 29 -11.25 -17.22 16.28
CA LEU A 29 -10.08 -16.34 16.32
C LEU A 29 -9.06 -16.73 15.24
N ALA A 30 -8.83 -18.03 15.01
CA ALA A 30 -7.90 -18.51 13.98
C ALA A 30 -8.37 -18.14 12.57
N VAL A 31 -9.69 -18.20 12.29
CA VAL A 31 -10.24 -17.70 11.02
C VAL A 31 -10.04 -16.17 10.91
N GLY A 32 -10.32 -15.41 11.98
CA GLY A 32 -10.04 -13.98 12.02
C GLY A 32 -8.58 -13.66 11.75
N LEU A 33 -7.67 -14.41 12.36
CA LEU A 33 -6.22 -14.29 12.15
C LEU A 33 -5.84 -14.56 10.69
N ALA A 34 -6.40 -15.59 10.06
CA ALA A 34 -6.15 -15.88 8.65
C ALA A 34 -6.62 -14.75 7.73
N ILE A 35 -7.79 -14.15 8.00
CA ILE A 35 -8.32 -13.01 7.24
C ILE A 35 -7.40 -11.78 7.44
N CYS A 36 -6.93 -11.54 8.67
CA CYS A 36 -6.02 -10.45 9.00
C CYS A 36 -4.70 -10.59 8.23
N ALA A 37 -4.06 -11.76 8.31
CA ALA A 37 -2.80 -12.05 7.63
C ALA A 37 -2.92 -11.94 6.09
N LEU A 38 -4.06 -12.38 5.50
CA LEU A 38 -4.32 -12.16 4.07
C LEU A 38 -4.44 -10.68 3.72
N GLY A 39 -5.09 -9.87 4.58
CA GLY A 39 -5.22 -8.44 4.41
C GLY A 39 -3.86 -7.74 4.42
N GLY A 40 -3.01 -8.00 5.42
CA GLY A 40 -1.66 -7.47 5.53
C GLY A 40 -0.79 -7.86 4.34
N ASN A 41 -0.74 -9.15 3.99
CA ASN A 41 0.02 -9.63 2.83
C ASN A 41 -0.41 -8.96 1.51
N ASN A 42 -1.71 -8.71 1.34
CA ASN A 42 -2.21 -8.03 0.14
C ASN A 42 -1.84 -6.55 0.14
N ALA A 43 -1.94 -5.86 1.28
CA ALA A 43 -1.53 -4.46 1.42
C ALA A 43 -0.03 -4.28 1.13
N ALA A 44 0.83 -5.12 1.70
CA ALA A 44 2.27 -5.09 1.46
C ALA A 44 2.64 -5.36 -0.01
N LYS A 45 1.95 -6.32 -0.67
CA LYS A 45 2.13 -6.58 -2.11
C LYS A 45 1.68 -5.40 -2.96
N GLU A 46 0.51 -4.82 -2.66
CA GLU A 46 -0.02 -3.65 -3.37
C GLU A 46 0.96 -2.47 -3.24
N ALA A 47 1.43 -2.16 -2.03
CA ALA A 47 2.42 -1.13 -1.78
C ALA A 47 3.70 -1.35 -2.60
N THR A 48 4.21 -2.59 -2.61
CA THR A 48 5.41 -2.94 -3.37
C THR A 48 5.21 -2.76 -4.88
N LEU A 49 4.09 -3.24 -5.42
CA LEU A 49 3.79 -3.11 -6.85
C LEU A 49 3.63 -1.65 -7.24
N LYS A 50 2.89 -0.85 -6.45
CA LYS A 50 2.71 0.58 -6.72
C LYS A 50 4.00 1.37 -6.60
N ASN A 51 4.89 1.00 -5.69
CA ASN A 51 6.23 1.58 -5.58
C ASN A 51 7.07 1.31 -6.84
N ILE A 52 7.04 0.09 -7.37
CA ILE A 52 7.75 -0.27 -8.61
C ILE A 52 7.16 0.49 -9.81
N GLU A 53 5.84 0.56 -9.93
CA GLU A 53 5.17 1.30 -11.00
C GLU A 53 5.49 2.79 -10.92
N ALA A 54 5.49 3.39 -9.73
CA ALA A 54 5.87 4.78 -9.51
C ALA A 54 7.33 5.03 -9.90
N ALA A 55 8.26 4.18 -9.43
CA ALA A 55 9.67 4.28 -9.76
C ALA A 55 9.93 4.21 -11.28
N ASN A 56 9.27 3.28 -11.97
CA ASN A 56 9.37 3.16 -13.43
C ASN A 56 8.80 4.40 -14.14
N THR A 57 7.68 4.93 -13.64
CA THR A 57 7.06 6.14 -14.21
C THR A 57 7.98 7.36 -14.02
N TRP A 58 8.60 7.51 -12.85
CA TRP A 58 9.57 8.57 -12.59
C TRP A 58 10.86 8.41 -13.40
N ALA A 59 11.36 7.19 -13.58
CA ALA A 59 12.51 6.93 -14.45
C ALA A 59 12.20 7.33 -15.90
N PHE A 60 11.02 6.99 -16.41
CA PHE A 60 10.59 7.38 -17.75
C PHE A 60 10.40 8.90 -17.88
N PHE A 61 9.81 9.54 -16.85
CA PHE A 61 9.72 11.00 -16.77
C PHE A 61 11.10 11.66 -16.84
N GLN A 62 12.07 11.17 -16.05
CA GLN A 62 13.43 11.71 -16.04
C GLN A 62 14.12 11.56 -17.40
N ALA A 63 14.03 10.39 -18.03
CA ALA A 63 14.61 10.15 -19.34
C ALA A 63 14.01 11.09 -20.41
N LYS A 64 12.69 11.28 -20.37
CA LYS A 64 11.98 12.18 -21.30
C LYS A 64 12.32 13.65 -21.02
N ASN A 65 12.42 14.03 -19.76
CA ASN A 65 12.84 15.39 -19.37
C ASN A 65 14.27 15.70 -19.79
N MET A 66 15.18 14.74 -19.67
CA MET A 66 16.54 14.85 -20.17
C MET A 66 16.55 15.08 -21.68
N ARG A 67 15.80 14.29 -22.43
CA ARG A 67 15.65 14.48 -23.88
C ARG A 67 15.12 15.87 -24.22
N ARG A 68 14.14 16.36 -23.48
CA ARG A 68 13.59 17.71 -23.66
C ARG A 68 14.65 18.79 -23.40
N GLN A 69 15.47 18.65 -22.35
CA GLN A 69 16.55 19.59 -22.07
C GLN A 69 17.59 19.62 -23.19
N VAL A 70 17.99 18.46 -23.71
CA VAL A 70 18.91 18.38 -24.86
C VAL A 70 18.34 19.10 -26.07
N LEU A 71 17.06 18.92 -26.36
CA LEU A 71 16.39 19.62 -27.47
C LEU A 71 16.41 21.14 -27.28
N ARG A 72 16.19 21.64 -26.09
CA ARG A 72 16.24 23.08 -25.77
C ARG A 72 17.63 23.66 -25.97
N LEU A 73 18.66 22.96 -25.48
CA LEU A 73 20.05 23.36 -25.72
C LEU A 73 20.38 23.39 -27.23
N GLN A 74 19.86 22.41 -28.02
CA GLN A 74 20.03 22.42 -29.46
C GLN A 74 19.30 23.59 -30.15
N VAL A 75 18.13 23.98 -29.64
CA VAL A 75 17.41 25.17 -30.13
C VAL A 75 18.21 26.43 -29.83
N ASP A 76 18.71 26.57 -28.60
CA ASP A 76 19.53 27.72 -28.19
C ASP A 76 20.79 27.84 -29.08
N ASP A 77 21.48 26.73 -29.37
CA ASP A 77 22.66 26.70 -30.24
C ASP A 77 22.31 27.10 -31.68
N LEU A 78 21.21 26.58 -32.24
CA LEU A 78 20.73 26.95 -33.58
C LEU A 78 20.30 28.43 -33.65
N GLU A 79 19.69 28.97 -32.57
CA GLU A 79 19.34 30.38 -32.50
C GLU A 79 20.58 31.27 -32.48
N LEU A 80 21.65 30.88 -31.74
CA LEU A 80 22.93 31.57 -31.77
C LEU A 80 23.60 31.52 -33.13
N GLN A 81 23.57 30.37 -33.82
CA GLN A 81 24.06 30.24 -35.21
C GLN A 81 23.30 31.17 -36.16
N LEU A 82 21.99 31.29 -36.00
CA LEU A 82 21.14 32.17 -36.79
C LEU A 82 21.54 33.64 -36.61
N LEU A 83 21.93 34.06 -35.41
CA LEU A 83 22.44 35.41 -35.10
C LEU A 83 23.83 35.66 -35.75
N GLY A 84 24.68 34.61 -35.75
CA GLY A 84 26.01 34.69 -36.38
C GLY A 84 25.99 34.67 -37.92
N THR A 85 24.94 34.14 -38.51
CA THR A 85 24.75 34.05 -39.99
C THR A 85 24.15 35.37 -40.49
N ALA A 86 24.75 36.51 -40.13
CA ALA A 86 24.28 37.81 -40.56
C ALA A 86 24.44 37.99 -42.07
N GLY A 87 23.38 37.81 -42.78
CA GLY A 87 23.05 38.61 -43.97
C GLY A 87 23.14 37.98 -45.36
N ASN A 88 23.84 36.89 -45.65
CA ASN A 88 24.03 36.51 -47.10
C ASN A 88 23.74 35.07 -47.49
N ASP A 89 23.37 34.16 -46.60
CA ASP A 89 23.04 32.78 -47.00
C ASP A 89 21.52 32.55 -47.02
N THR A 90 20.92 32.84 -48.18
CA THR A 90 19.47 32.74 -48.38
C THR A 90 18.93 31.29 -48.33
N THR A 91 19.82 30.29 -48.33
CA THR A 91 19.45 28.87 -48.31
C THR A 91 19.62 28.25 -46.92
N LEU A 92 20.61 28.63 -46.15
CA LEU A 92 20.92 28.07 -44.84
C LEU A 92 19.94 28.57 -43.77
N ARG A 93 19.58 29.82 -43.77
CA ARG A 93 18.68 30.46 -42.82
C ARG A 93 17.30 29.79 -42.74
N PRO A 94 16.58 29.55 -43.83
CA PRO A 94 15.29 28.86 -43.77
C PRO A 94 15.39 27.42 -43.25
N ALA A 95 16.49 26.74 -43.54
CA ALA A 95 16.74 25.37 -43.05
C ALA A 95 16.94 25.33 -41.54
N ILE A 96 17.68 26.30 -40.99
CA ILE A 96 17.87 26.42 -39.52
C ILE A 96 16.54 26.79 -38.85
N GLU A 97 15.80 27.75 -39.37
CA GLU A 97 14.48 28.15 -38.85
C GLU A 97 13.47 26.99 -38.86
N ALA A 98 13.42 26.21 -39.95
CA ALA A 98 12.57 25.01 -40.01
C ALA A 98 12.95 23.95 -38.96
N LYS A 99 14.26 23.78 -38.71
CA LYS A 99 14.76 22.84 -37.68
C LYS A 99 14.44 23.31 -36.28
N ILE A 100 14.59 24.60 -36.00
CA ILE A 100 14.19 25.20 -34.71
C ILE A 100 12.70 24.97 -34.48
N GLN A 101 11.85 25.21 -35.51
CA GLN A 101 10.42 25.02 -35.37
C GLN A 101 10.08 23.55 -35.08
N ALA A 102 10.69 22.61 -35.82
CA ALA A 102 10.49 21.17 -35.57
C ALA A 102 10.87 20.75 -34.18
N TYR A 103 11.97 21.28 -33.63
CA TYR A 103 12.40 21.00 -32.27
C TYR A 103 11.48 21.63 -31.21
N LYS A 104 10.98 22.84 -31.44
CA LYS A 104 9.98 23.48 -30.58
C LYS A 104 8.65 22.71 -30.57
N ASP A 105 8.24 22.16 -31.70
CA ASP A 105 7.02 21.34 -31.74
C ASP A 105 7.21 19.99 -31.06
N LEU A 106 8.39 19.38 -31.19
CA LEU A 106 8.74 18.17 -30.42
C LEU A 106 8.85 18.46 -28.92
N ASP A 107 9.38 19.62 -28.48
CA ASP A 107 9.40 20.04 -27.08
C ASP A 107 7.98 20.12 -26.50
N LYS A 108 7.03 20.70 -27.27
CA LYS A 108 5.62 20.76 -26.87
C LYS A 108 5.02 19.35 -26.74
N GLN A 109 5.29 18.47 -27.69
CA GLN A 109 4.80 17.08 -27.65
C GLN A 109 5.40 16.30 -26.48
N LEU A 110 6.68 16.49 -26.18
CA LEU A 110 7.31 15.88 -25.01
C LEU A 110 6.74 16.42 -23.71
N THR A 111 6.35 17.70 -23.68
CA THR A 111 5.77 18.33 -22.49
C THR A 111 4.37 17.79 -22.20
N SER A 112 3.49 17.76 -23.20
CA SER A 112 2.14 17.21 -23.05
C SER A 112 1.72 16.45 -24.29
N ASP A 113 1.40 15.18 -24.12
CA ASP A 113 0.84 14.30 -25.16
C ASP A 113 -0.40 13.57 -24.63
N LYS A 114 -1.52 14.24 -24.71
CA LYS A 114 -2.82 13.70 -24.25
C LYS A 114 -3.28 12.47 -25.03
N LYS A 115 -2.74 12.24 -26.24
CA LYS A 115 -3.14 11.09 -27.07
C LYS A 115 -2.47 9.80 -26.60
N SER A 116 -1.18 9.85 -26.32
CA SER A 116 -0.45 8.70 -25.81
C SER A 116 -0.51 8.58 -24.27
N GLY A 117 -0.78 9.69 -23.56
CA GLY A 117 -0.69 9.76 -22.11
C GLY A 117 0.74 9.70 -21.59
N GLU A 118 1.72 9.97 -22.47
CA GLU A 118 3.14 9.85 -22.17
C GLU A 118 3.89 11.19 -22.14
N GLY A 119 3.21 12.32 -22.21
CA GLY A 119 3.83 13.63 -21.98
C GLY A 119 4.36 13.75 -20.55
N LEU A 120 5.27 14.71 -20.32
CA LEU A 120 5.82 14.95 -18.99
C LEU A 120 4.74 15.34 -17.98
N ASP A 121 3.76 16.13 -18.40
CA ASP A 121 2.66 16.54 -17.53
C ASP A 121 1.79 15.34 -17.15
N GLU A 122 1.49 14.45 -18.09
CA GLU A 122 0.70 13.23 -17.89
C GLU A 122 1.47 12.22 -17.01
N LEU A 123 2.76 12.05 -17.25
CA LEU A 123 3.62 11.17 -16.45
C LEU A 123 3.77 11.68 -15.02
N PHE A 124 3.85 13.00 -14.81
CA PHE A 124 3.90 13.60 -13.47
C PHE A 124 2.62 13.28 -12.69
N VAL A 125 1.46 13.49 -13.29
CA VAL A 125 0.16 13.17 -12.66
C VAL A 125 0.06 11.69 -12.35
N LYS A 126 0.45 10.82 -13.30
CA LYS A 126 0.46 9.37 -13.10
C LYS A 126 1.40 8.95 -11.98
N GLY A 127 2.62 9.50 -11.93
CA GLY A 127 3.58 9.21 -10.88
C GLY A 127 3.05 9.57 -9.49
N LYS A 128 2.44 10.76 -9.38
CA LYS A 128 1.80 11.20 -8.12
C LYS A 128 0.61 10.34 -7.70
N ALA A 129 -0.21 9.91 -8.64
CA ALA A 129 -1.32 9.00 -8.32
C ALA A 129 -0.81 7.66 -7.78
N LEU A 130 0.22 7.07 -8.41
CA LEU A 130 0.84 5.83 -7.97
C LEU A 130 1.49 5.95 -6.58
N GLU A 131 2.14 7.09 -6.27
CA GLU A 131 2.65 7.37 -4.92
C GLU A 131 1.51 7.40 -3.89
N THR A 132 0.39 8.04 -4.21
CA THR A 132 -0.77 8.11 -3.33
C THR A 132 -1.39 6.72 -3.09
N GLU A 133 -1.50 5.89 -4.13
CA GLU A 133 -1.97 4.51 -4.01
C GLU A 133 -1.03 3.66 -3.15
N ARG A 134 0.28 3.79 -3.36
CA ARG A 134 1.31 3.16 -2.52
C ARG A 134 1.16 3.56 -1.05
N ASP A 135 1.08 4.85 -0.78
CA ASP A 135 1.00 5.39 0.58
C ASP A 135 -0.29 4.94 1.28
N THR A 136 -1.39 4.85 0.53
CA THR A 136 -2.64 4.30 1.04
C THR A 136 -2.50 2.81 1.39
N ALA A 137 -1.85 2.02 0.54
CA ALA A 137 -1.60 0.61 0.82
C ALA A 137 -0.66 0.44 2.04
N MET A 138 0.40 1.23 2.12
CA MET A 138 1.33 1.25 3.27
C MET A 138 0.64 1.65 4.58
N SER A 139 -0.33 2.55 4.54
CA SER A 139 -1.06 2.97 5.74
C SER A 139 -2.00 1.90 6.31
N ARG A 140 -2.31 0.84 5.55
CA ARG A 140 -3.10 -0.30 5.99
C ARG A 140 -2.30 -1.32 6.78
N ASP A 141 -1.04 -1.51 6.42
CA ASP A 141 -0.15 -2.55 6.92
C ASP A 141 -0.04 -2.58 8.45
N PRO A 142 0.24 -1.45 9.15
CA PRO A 142 0.36 -1.44 10.61
C PRO A 142 -0.92 -1.86 11.35
N TYR A 143 -2.09 -1.65 10.77
CA TYR A 143 -3.35 -2.10 11.38
C TYR A 143 -3.49 -3.62 11.30
N PHE A 144 -3.06 -4.23 10.19
CA PHE A 144 -3.03 -5.67 10.06
C PHE A 144 -2.00 -6.28 11.00
N ASP A 145 -0.81 -5.69 11.13
CA ASP A 145 0.24 -6.16 12.06
C ASP A 145 -0.25 -6.16 13.52
N LEU A 146 -0.87 -5.06 13.96
CA LEU A 146 -1.46 -4.99 15.31
C LEU A 146 -2.63 -5.95 15.48
N GLY A 147 -3.47 -6.09 14.46
CA GLY A 147 -4.58 -7.04 14.44
C GLY A 147 -4.10 -8.48 14.56
N GLU A 148 -3.08 -8.84 13.80
CA GLU A 148 -2.47 -10.16 13.80
C GLU A 148 -1.85 -10.48 15.17
N ALA A 149 -1.04 -9.58 15.71
CA ALA A 149 -0.43 -9.74 17.01
C ALA A 149 -1.49 -9.91 18.11
N ALA A 150 -2.54 -9.10 18.13
CA ALA A 150 -3.60 -9.18 19.12
C ALA A 150 -4.38 -10.50 19.02
N LEU A 151 -4.70 -10.98 17.80
CA LEU A 151 -5.39 -12.25 17.59
C LEU A 151 -4.51 -13.44 17.97
N GLN A 152 -3.21 -13.41 17.65
CA GLN A 152 -2.27 -14.47 18.06
C GLN A 152 -2.18 -14.58 19.58
N ILE A 153 -2.03 -13.45 20.27
CA ILE A 153 -1.98 -13.43 21.75
C ILE A 153 -3.32 -13.90 22.33
N ALA A 154 -4.46 -13.49 21.75
CA ALA A 154 -5.78 -13.93 22.17
C ALA A 154 -5.93 -15.45 22.11
N ILE A 155 -5.48 -16.10 21.03
CA ILE A 155 -5.50 -17.55 20.83
C ILE A 155 -4.65 -18.26 21.91
N VAL A 156 -3.44 -17.76 22.16
CA VAL A 156 -2.54 -18.34 23.17
C VAL A 156 -3.15 -18.22 24.57
N VAL A 157 -3.67 -17.04 24.94
CA VAL A 157 -4.30 -16.80 26.24
C VAL A 157 -5.56 -17.68 26.42
N ALA A 158 -6.38 -17.84 25.37
CA ALA A 158 -7.53 -18.75 25.40
C ALA A 158 -7.13 -20.21 25.60
N SER A 159 -6.04 -20.64 24.97
CA SER A 159 -5.50 -21.99 25.14
C SER A 159 -5.03 -22.25 26.56
N VAL A 160 -4.34 -21.28 27.18
CA VAL A 160 -3.93 -21.32 28.58
C VAL A 160 -5.14 -21.32 29.51
N ALA A 161 -6.22 -20.60 29.18
CA ALA A 161 -7.46 -20.59 29.95
C ALA A 161 -8.13 -21.96 30.06
N ILE A 162 -8.04 -22.80 29.01
CA ILE A 162 -8.52 -24.20 29.05
C ILE A 162 -7.72 -24.99 30.14
N ILE A 163 -6.38 -24.91 30.08
CA ILE A 163 -5.51 -25.71 30.95
C ILE A 163 -5.60 -25.26 32.40
N SER A 164 -5.60 -23.94 32.65
CA SER A 164 -5.60 -23.36 33.99
C SER A 164 -7.00 -23.32 34.63
N GLY A 165 -8.06 -23.41 33.85
CA GLY A 165 -9.43 -23.19 34.30
C GLY A 165 -9.75 -21.74 34.67
N ALA A 166 -8.84 -20.80 34.47
CA ALA A 166 -8.92 -19.42 34.94
C ALA A 166 -9.81 -18.57 34.06
N MET A 167 -10.98 -18.14 34.55
CA MET A 167 -11.99 -17.38 33.80
C MET A 167 -11.49 -15.98 33.40
N PHE A 168 -10.60 -15.36 34.17
CA PHE A 168 -10.06 -14.04 33.83
C PHE A 168 -9.19 -14.05 32.57
N LEU A 169 -8.50 -15.16 32.29
CA LEU A 169 -7.73 -15.33 31.08
C LEU A 169 -8.66 -15.38 29.82
N LEU A 170 -9.81 -16.03 29.97
CA LEU A 170 -10.79 -16.05 28.87
C LEU A 170 -11.34 -14.64 28.59
N ALA A 171 -11.63 -13.86 29.64
CA ALA A 171 -12.05 -12.46 29.49
C ALA A 171 -10.96 -11.59 28.83
N ALA A 172 -9.69 -11.78 29.24
CA ALA A 172 -8.55 -11.11 28.63
C ALA A 172 -8.38 -11.49 27.14
N SER A 173 -8.48 -12.78 26.83
CA SER A 173 -8.47 -13.25 25.44
C SER A 173 -9.59 -12.63 24.60
N PHE A 174 -10.81 -12.54 25.15
CA PHE A 174 -11.94 -11.91 24.45
C PHE A 174 -11.69 -10.44 24.15
N GLY A 175 -11.15 -9.69 25.11
CA GLY A 175 -10.75 -8.29 24.92
C GLY A 175 -9.71 -8.12 23.80
N LEU A 176 -8.66 -8.96 23.81
CA LEU A 176 -7.62 -8.97 22.77
C LEU A 176 -8.18 -9.38 21.40
N GLY A 177 -9.04 -10.40 21.38
CA GLY A 177 -9.69 -10.84 20.13
C GLY A 177 -10.56 -9.74 19.52
N LEU A 178 -11.28 -8.97 20.35
CA LEU A 178 -12.05 -7.82 19.90
C LEU A 178 -11.16 -6.71 19.34
N VAL A 179 -10.06 -6.38 20.02
CA VAL A 179 -9.07 -5.42 19.52
C VAL A 179 -8.51 -5.88 18.18
N GLY A 180 -8.11 -7.14 18.05
CA GLY A 180 -7.60 -7.69 16.82
C GLY A 180 -8.61 -7.63 15.66
N ALA A 181 -9.88 -7.95 15.94
CA ALA A 181 -10.95 -7.83 14.95
C ALA A 181 -11.20 -6.38 14.51
N LEU A 182 -11.19 -5.42 15.44
CA LEU A 182 -11.34 -3.99 15.15
C LEU A 182 -10.16 -3.45 14.32
N MET A 183 -8.93 -3.84 14.66
CA MET A 183 -7.74 -3.47 13.89
C MET A 183 -7.78 -4.07 12.48
N THR A 184 -8.14 -5.33 12.34
CA THR A 184 -8.32 -5.98 11.03
C THR A 184 -9.36 -5.24 10.19
N PHE A 185 -10.52 -4.91 10.78
CA PHE A 185 -11.56 -4.15 10.11
C PHE A 185 -11.05 -2.77 9.65
N ASN A 186 -10.35 -2.06 10.55
CA ASN A 186 -9.78 -0.75 10.19
C ASN A 186 -8.68 -0.85 9.12
N GLY A 187 -7.89 -1.91 9.08
CA GLY A 187 -6.93 -2.18 8.02
C GLY A 187 -7.57 -2.29 6.62
N TYR A 188 -8.78 -2.85 6.52
CA TYR A 188 -9.50 -2.90 5.25
C TYR A 188 -10.12 -1.56 4.83
N PHE A 189 -10.67 -0.79 5.77
CA PHE A 189 -11.53 0.37 5.47
C PHE A 189 -10.91 1.72 5.79
N LEU A 190 -9.87 1.79 6.63
CA LEU A 190 -9.18 3.01 7.08
C LEU A 190 -10.14 4.08 7.65
N TYR A 191 -11.14 3.65 8.44
CA TYR A 191 -12.09 4.58 9.06
C TYR A 191 -11.45 5.48 10.12
N TRP A 192 -10.44 4.96 10.87
CA TRP A 192 -9.77 5.68 11.93
C TRP A 192 -8.27 5.73 11.65
N GLN A 193 -7.70 6.92 11.75
CA GLN A 193 -6.26 7.10 11.76
C GLN A 193 -5.80 7.16 13.22
N LEU A 194 -5.07 6.15 13.65
CA LEU A 194 -4.51 6.12 14.99
C LEU A 194 -3.18 6.88 14.98
N PRO A 195 -2.99 7.87 15.87
CA PRO A 195 -1.78 8.72 15.87
C PRO A 195 -0.48 7.98 16.22
N PHE A 196 -0.57 6.70 16.60
CA PHE A 196 0.57 5.84 16.94
C PHE A 196 0.91 4.83 15.83
N VAL A 197 0.22 4.88 14.70
CA VAL A 197 0.26 3.88 13.63
C VAL A 197 0.64 4.53 12.28
N SER A 198 1.13 5.76 12.33
CA SER A 198 1.60 6.51 11.15
C SER A 198 3.11 6.41 10.96
#